data_bac528e7bb2a785a3180767c715884fe
#
_entry.id   bac528e7bb2a785a3180767c715884fe
#
_cell.length_a   1.000
_cell.length_b   1.000
_cell.length_c   1.000
_cell.angle_alpha   90.00
_cell.angle_beta   90.00
_cell.angle_gamma   90.00
#
_symmetry.space_group_name_H-M   'P 1'
#
loop_
_entity.id
_entity.type
_entity.pdbx_description
1 polymer ?
#
loop_
_entity_poly.entity_id
_entity_poly.type
_entity_poly.pdbx_seq_one_letter_code
_entity_poly.pdbx_strand_id
1 'polypeptide(L)'
;MSADEPIRDAATVVLVRRDGGVPRVLMGQRGAGAVFMPSKYVFPGGGVDAGDLPGDASMLDPACISRLAGGATPPGALATAALRELLEETGQSFSPGSARLRYIFRAITPRGRPRRFDARFFLAEAGTLATDPEDFAGASDELSHLHWIGLPEARALDLPFVTEVVLAEVTNLMAGGTQPGVPFFDNSGPVPTFRRIT
;
A
#
# COMPACT_ATOMS: atom_id res chain seq x y z
N MET A 1 30.60 4.71 -11.68
CA MET A 1 29.48 3.78 -11.44
C MET A 1 28.75 4.34 -10.22
N SER A 2 27.56 4.89 -10.38
CA SER A 2 26.73 5.33 -9.23
C SER A 2 26.39 4.07 -8.42
N ALA A 3 26.68 4.09 -7.11
CA ALA A 3 26.25 3.02 -6.22
C ALA A 3 24.75 2.87 -6.35
N ASP A 4 24.25 1.62 -6.44
CA ASP A 4 22.80 1.36 -6.46
C ASP A 4 22.19 1.92 -5.17
N GLU A 5 21.13 2.72 -5.33
CA GLU A 5 20.36 3.26 -4.20
C GLU A 5 19.85 2.10 -3.32
N PRO A 6 20.02 2.16 -1.99
CA PRO A 6 19.58 1.08 -1.11
C PRO A 6 18.06 0.87 -1.20
N ILE A 7 17.65 -0.39 -1.20
CA ILE A 7 16.23 -0.76 -1.17
C ILE A 7 15.77 -0.69 0.28
N ARG A 8 14.73 0.13 0.56
CA ARG A 8 14.11 0.27 1.87
C ARG A 8 12.78 -0.47 1.91
N ASP A 9 12.51 -1.16 3.01
CA ASP A 9 11.20 -1.77 3.20
C ASP A 9 10.13 -0.68 3.34
N ALA A 10 8.97 -0.91 2.75
CA ALA A 10 7.85 0.00 2.77
C ALA A 10 6.51 -0.76 2.84
N ALA A 11 5.50 -0.09 3.37
CA ALA A 11 4.15 -0.61 3.48
C ALA A 11 3.13 0.41 2.97
N THR A 12 2.11 -0.08 2.27
CA THR A 12 1.08 0.72 1.62
C THR A 12 -0.29 0.13 1.92
N VAL A 13 -1.27 0.97 2.27
CA VAL A 13 -2.66 0.53 2.47
C VAL A 13 -3.51 0.86 1.26
N VAL A 14 -4.15 -0.15 0.70
CA VAL A 14 -5.24 0.01 -0.25
C VAL A 14 -6.54 -0.06 0.54
N LEU A 15 -7.02 1.10 0.96
CA LEU A 15 -8.27 1.20 1.70
C LEU A 15 -9.43 1.18 0.72
N VAL A 16 -10.36 0.23 0.90
CA VAL A 16 -11.53 0.06 0.04
C VAL A 16 -12.83 0.24 0.81
N ARG A 17 -13.88 0.73 0.14
CA ARG A 17 -15.24 0.74 0.67
C ARG A 17 -16.26 0.24 -0.34
N ARG A 18 -17.34 -0.35 0.18
CA ARG A 18 -18.45 -0.94 -0.58
C ARG A 18 -19.77 -0.35 -0.10
N ASP A 19 -20.02 0.88 -0.45
CA ASP A 19 -21.22 1.62 -0.06
C ASP A 19 -22.29 1.60 -1.16
N GLY A 20 -22.80 0.39 -1.47
CA GLY A 20 -23.99 0.23 -2.29
C GLY A 20 -23.80 0.46 -3.79
N GLY A 21 -22.59 0.21 -4.34
CA GLY A 21 -22.34 0.43 -5.76
C GLY A 21 -21.01 -0.11 -6.22
N VAL A 22 -20.35 0.63 -7.11
CA VAL A 22 -18.98 0.35 -7.55
C VAL A 22 -18.05 0.49 -6.37
N PRO A 23 -17.19 -0.51 -6.06
CA PRO A 23 -16.18 -0.39 -5.01
C PRO A 23 -15.27 0.81 -5.26
N ARG A 24 -14.94 1.54 -4.19
CA ARG A 24 -14.08 2.73 -4.22
C ARG A 24 -12.81 2.49 -3.43
N VAL A 25 -11.73 3.15 -3.84
CA VAL A 25 -10.44 3.17 -3.14
C VAL A 25 -10.11 4.59 -2.71
N LEU A 26 -9.43 4.72 -1.56
CA LEU A 26 -8.87 6.00 -1.13
C LEU A 26 -7.54 6.22 -1.83
N MET A 27 -7.40 7.35 -2.50
CA MET A 27 -6.16 7.78 -3.15
C MET A 27 -5.88 9.25 -2.90
N GLY A 28 -4.61 9.62 -2.95
CA GLY A 28 -4.16 11.00 -2.89
C GLY A 28 -3.10 11.29 -3.95
N GLN A 29 -2.90 12.57 -4.26
CA GLN A 29 -1.90 13.01 -5.21
C GLN A 29 -0.65 13.49 -4.47
N ARG A 30 0.51 12.96 -4.82
CA ARG A 30 1.80 13.42 -4.30
C ARG A 30 2.10 14.84 -4.79
N GLY A 31 2.67 15.65 -3.91
CA GLY A 31 3.07 17.01 -4.25
C GLY A 31 4.02 17.06 -5.46
N ALA A 32 3.97 18.14 -6.26
CA ALA A 32 4.81 18.32 -7.44
C ALA A 32 6.32 18.36 -7.10
N GLY A 33 6.68 18.75 -5.87
CA GLY A 33 8.07 18.74 -5.35
C GLY A 33 8.53 17.42 -4.75
N ALA A 34 7.71 16.36 -4.76
CA ALA A 34 8.09 15.08 -4.17
C ALA A 34 9.29 14.46 -4.92
N VAL A 35 10.29 13.98 -4.17
CA VAL A 35 11.48 13.31 -4.74
C VAL A 35 11.14 12.01 -5.46
N PHE A 36 10.06 11.34 -5.05
CA PHE A 36 9.62 10.07 -5.59
C PHE A 36 8.17 10.19 -6.09
N MET A 37 7.95 9.87 -7.37
CA MET A 37 6.64 9.90 -8.04
C MET A 37 5.90 11.24 -7.91
N PRO A 38 6.51 12.42 -8.25
CA PRO A 38 5.85 13.70 -8.14
C PRO A 38 4.57 13.76 -8.98
N SER A 39 3.54 14.43 -8.47
CA SER A 39 2.24 14.63 -9.11
C SER A 39 1.43 13.38 -9.44
N LYS A 40 1.91 12.19 -9.07
CA LYS A 40 1.19 10.92 -9.28
C LYS A 40 0.16 10.69 -8.19
N TYR A 41 -0.96 10.05 -8.58
CA TYR A 41 -1.90 9.50 -7.62
C TYR A 41 -1.40 8.16 -7.10
N VAL A 42 -1.44 8.00 -5.78
CA VAL A 42 -0.94 6.84 -5.06
C VAL A 42 -1.91 6.44 -3.93
N PHE A 43 -1.73 5.23 -3.42
CA PHE A 43 -2.31 4.82 -2.14
C PHE A 43 -1.48 5.37 -0.97
N PRO A 44 -2.06 5.59 0.21
CA PRO A 44 -1.32 5.94 1.41
C PRO A 44 -0.25 4.90 1.76
N GLY A 45 0.95 5.36 2.10
CA GLY A 45 2.03 4.45 2.48
C GLY A 45 3.42 5.04 2.35
N GLY A 46 4.34 4.48 3.12
CA GLY A 46 5.74 4.93 3.17
C GLY A 46 6.72 3.90 3.70
N GLY A 47 7.88 4.37 4.09
CA GLY A 47 8.96 3.52 4.61
C GLY A 47 8.67 2.95 5.98
N VAL A 48 9.23 1.79 6.27
CA VAL A 48 9.25 1.25 7.64
C VAL A 48 10.30 2.01 8.44
N ASP A 49 9.91 2.54 9.59
CA ASP A 49 10.76 3.26 10.53
C ASP A 49 11.16 2.41 11.75
N ALA A 50 12.19 2.86 12.45
CA ALA A 50 12.64 2.17 13.67
C ALA A 50 11.53 2.11 14.76
N GLY A 51 10.63 3.10 14.78
CA GLY A 51 9.48 3.15 15.68
C GLY A 51 8.41 2.10 15.40
N ASP A 52 8.40 1.51 14.21
CA ASP A 52 7.45 0.45 13.84
C ASP A 52 7.85 -0.93 14.37
N LEU A 53 9.06 -1.06 14.94
CA LEU A 53 9.61 -2.32 15.47
C LEU A 53 9.30 -2.51 16.97
N PRO A 54 9.00 -3.75 17.42
CA PRO A 54 8.88 -4.99 16.64
C PRO A 54 7.57 -5.10 15.86
N GLY A 55 6.62 -4.19 16.09
CA GLY A 55 5.31 -4.13 15.47
C GLY A 55 4.31 -5.20 15.93
N ASP A 56 3.03 -4.97 15.60
CA ASP A 56 1.93 -5.86 15.93
C ASP A 56 1.44 -6.61 14.67
N ALA A 57 1.51 -7.94 14.71
CA ALA A 57 1.05 -8.80 13.63
C ALA A 57 -0.41 -9.28 13.81
N SER A 58 -1.10 -8.92 14.90
CA SER A 58 -2.46 -9.40 15.22
C SER A 58 -3.51 -8.98 14.16
N MET A 59 -3.23 -7.93 13.42
CA MET A 59 -4.07 -7.44 12.34
C MET A 59 -3.89 -8.20 11.01
N LEU A 60 -2.93 -9.12 10.94
CA LEU A 60 -2.64 -9.94 9.75
C LEU A 60 -3.22 -11.35 9.91
N ASP A 61 -3.75 -11.89 8.81
CA ASP A 61 -4.10 -13.31 8.77
C ASP A 61 -2.85 -14.21 8.87
N PRO A 62 -2.93 -15.43 9.46
CA PRO A 62 -1.80 -16.35 9.53
C PRO A 62 -1.14 -16.63 8.17
N ALA A 63 -1.92 -16.74 7.10
CA ALA A 63 -1.39 -16.93 5.75
C ALA A 63 -0.60 -15.70 5.27
N CYS A 64 -1.00 -14.48 5.64
CA CYS A 64 -0.25 -13.26 5.36
C CYS A 64 1.06 -13.23 6.13
N ILE A 65 1.05 -13.60 7.42
CA ILE A 65 2.26 -13.68 8.25
C ILE A 65 3.28 -14.64 7.62
N SER A 66 2.85 -15.85 7.23
CA SER A 66 3.73 -16.83 6.60
C SER A 66 4.35 -16.31 5.31
N ARG A 67 3.56 -15.64 4.46
CA ARG A 67 4.03 -15.07 3.19
C ARG A 67 4.98 -13.89 3.35
N LEU A 68 4.88 -13.14 4.46
CA LEU A 68 5.76 -12.02 4.79
C LEU A 68 7.04 -12.46 5.49
N ALA A 69 7.06 -13.62 6.14
CA ALA A 69 8.16 -14.08 7.01
C ALA A 69 9.50 -14.29 6.29
N GLY A 70 9.51 -14.36 4.94
CA GLY A 70 10.75 -14.47 4.15
C GLY A 70 11.52 -13.15 3.94
N GLY A 71 11.04 -12.02 4.47
CA GLY A 71 11.68 -10.70 4.40
C GLY A 71 12.55 -10.40 5.61
N ALA A 72 13.40 -9.37 5.50
CA ALA A 72 14.23 -8.90 6.61
C ALA A 72 13.40 -8.17 7.68
N THR A 73 12.36 -7.46 7.28
CA THR A 73 11.46 -6.73 8.18
C THR A 73 10.37 -7.64 8.71
N PRO A 74 10.13 -7.68 10.04
CA PRO A 74 9.07 -8.48 10.64
C PRO A 74 7.69 -8.13 10.08
N PRO A 75 6.77 -9.13 9.90
CA PRO A 75 5.42 -8.87 9.43
C PRO A 75 4.65 -7.81 10.25
N GLY A 76 4.81 -7.82 11.57
CA GLY A 76 4.19 -6.84 12.46
C GLY A 76 4.68 -5.42 12.20
N ALA A 77 5.97 -5.22 11.94
CA ALA A 77 6.51 -3.91 11.63
C ALA A 77 5.96 -3.35 10.31
N LEU A 78 5.80 -4.20 9.28
CA LEU A 78 5.17 -3.82 8.02
C LEU A 78 3.71 -3.40 8.22
N ALA A 79 2.97 -4.14 9.05
CA ALA A 79 1.58 -3.82 9.36
C ALA A 79 1.46 -2.52 10.18
N THR A 80 2.35 -2.32 11.16
CA THR A 80 2.40 -1.08 11.96
C THR A 80 2.73 0.12 11.08
N ALA A 81 3.77 0.02 10.23
CA ALA A 81 4.11 1.07 9.26
C ALA A 81 2.92 1.42 8.36
N ALA A 82 2.22 0.41 7.83
CA ALA A 82 1.05 0.62 6.98
C ALA A 82 -0.03 1.46 7.67
N LEU A 83 -0.34 1.16 8.94
CA LEU A 83 -1.36 1.92 9.69
C LEU A 83 -0.88 3.30 10.15
N ARG A 84 0.40 3.45 10.50
CA ARG A 84 0.99 4.76 10.82
C ARG A 84 0.91 5.68 9.61
N GLU A 85 1.36 5.24 8.45
CA GLU A 85 1.32 6.01 7.20
C GLU A 85 -0.11 6.36 6.79
N LEU A 86 -1.06 5.41 6.94
CA LEU A 86 -2.48 5.69 6.71
C LEU A 86 -2.96 6.84 7.57
N LEU A 87 -2.66 6.82 8.88
CA LEU A 87 -3.05 7.88 9.80
C LEU A 87 -2.38 9.22 9.44
N GLU A 88 -1.06 9.22 9.20
CA GLU A 88 -0.28 10.43 8.92
C GLU A 88 -0.71 11.10 7.61
N GLU A 89 -0.88 10.32 6.55
CA GLU A 89 -1.19 10.84 5.22
C GLU A 89 -2.67 11.13 4.98
N THR A 90 -3.59 10.52 5.77
CA THR A 90 -5.04 10.65 5.51
C THR A 90 -5.89 11.02 6.71
N GLY A 91 -5.36 10.99 7.92
CA GLY A 91 -6.14 11.14 9.16
C GLY A 91 -7.00 9.91 9.50
N GLN A 92 -6.97 8.87 8.68
CA GLN A 92 -7.82 7.69 8.88
C GLN A 92 -7.18 6.68 9.84
N SER A 93 -7.98 6.13 10.75
CA SER A 93 -7.52 5.13 11.71
C SER A 93 -8.57 4.06 11.96
N PHE A 94 -8.12 2.92 12.48
CA PHE A 94 -8.96 1.82 12.90
C PHE A 94 -9.11 1.80 14.43
N SER A 95 -10.24 1.31 14.90
CA SER A 95 -10.36 0.99 16.33
C SER A 95 -9.34 -0.09 16.73
N PRO A 96 -8.79 -0.05 17.95
CA PRO A 96 -7.84 -1.07 18.41
C PRO A 96 -8.37 -2.49 18.17
N GLY A 97 -7.58 -3.33 17.50
CA GLY A 97 -7.92 -4.72 17.19
C GLY A 97 -8.95 -4.93 16.08
N SER A 98 -9.51 -3.87 15.47
CA SER A 98 -10.48 -3.99 14.37
C SER A 98 -9.85 -4.06 12.99
N ALA A 99 -8.65 -3.51 12.81
CA ALA A 99 -7.94 -3.56 11.53
C ALA A 99 -7.72 -5.01 11.07
N ARG A 100 -7.99 -5.25 9.80
CA ARG A 100 -7.67 -6.50 9.12
C ARG A 100 -6.96 -6.17 7.82
N LEU A 101 -5.66 -6.49 7.79
CA LEU A 101 -4.78 -6.24 6.66
C LEU A 101 -4.56 -7.52 5.87
N ARG A 102 -4.99 -7.55 4.62
CA ARG A 102 -4.71 -8.65 3.69
C ARG A 102 -3.55 -8.27 2.79
N TYR A 103 -2.45 -9.02 2.86
CA TYR A 103 -1.30 -8.84 1.97
C TYR A 103 -1.65 -9.25 0.54
N ILE A 104 -1.67 -8.31 -0.40
CA ILE A 104 -2.21 -8.52 -1.75
C ILE A 104 -1.18 -8.35 -2.87
N PHE A 105 -0.07 -7.61 -2.64
CA PHE A 105 0.91 -7.35 -3.69
C PHE A 105 2.26 -6.97 -3.08
N ARG A 106 3.37 -7.26 -3.81
CA ARG A 106 4.72 -6.80 -3.49
C ARG A 106 5.38 -6.24 -4.75
N ALA A 107 6.11 -5.14 -4.60
CA ALA A 107 6.89 -4.58 -5.69
C ALA A 107 8.19 -3.99 -5.19
N ILE A 108 9.29 -4.24 -5.91
CA ILE A 108 10.56 -3.55 -5.69
C ILE A 108 10.72 -2.49 -6.77
N THR A 109 11.07 -1.27 -6.37
CA THR A 109 11.33 -0.16 -7.29
C THR A 109 12.46 -0.49 -8.25
N PRO A 110 12.33 -0.23 -9.56
CA PRO A 110 13.38 -0.45 -10.54
C PRO A 110 14.68 0.30 -10.21
N ARG A 111 15.80 -0.21 -10.73
CA ARG A 111 17.11 0.46 -10.67
C ARG A 111 17.05 1.82 -11.37
N GLY A 112 17.98 2.72 -10.99
CA GLY A 112 18.07 4.05 -11.59
C GLY A 112 17.01 5.05 -11.11
N ARG A 113 16.23 4.71 -10.08
CA ARG A 113 15.33 5.65 -9.42
C ARG A 113 16.02 6.32 -8.23
N PRO A 114 15.70 7.58 -7.91
CA PRO A 114 16.32 8.34 -6.83
C PRO A 114 16.05 7.77 -5.43
N ARG A 115 15.01 6.97 -5.29
CA ARG A 115 14.69 6.17 -4.11
C ARG A 115 14.15 4.82 -4.53
N ARG A 116 14.52 3.78 -3.79
CA ARG A 116 14.06 2.41 -4.06
C ARG A 116 13.39 1.83 -2.82
N PHE A 117 12.23 1.24 -3.03
CA PHE A 117 11.43 0.61 -1.99
C PHE A 117 11.12 -0.83 -2.35
N ASP A 118 11.07 -1.68 -1.34
CA ASP A 118 10.45 -3.00 -1.38
C ASP A 118 9.08 -2.85 -0.70
N ALA A 119 8.08 -2.49 -1.49
CA ALA A 119 6.76 -2.12 -1.00
C ALA A 119 5.83 -3.33 -0.91
N ARG A 120 5.17 -3.51 0.26
CA ARG A 120 4.10 -4.47 0.50
C ARG A 120 2.78 -3.72 0.52
N PHE A 121 1.82 -4.20 -0.26
CA PHE A 121 0.50 -3.61 -0.36
C PHE A 121 -0.50 -4.44 0.42
N PHE A 122 -1.22 -3.77 1.31
CA PHE A 122 -2.24 -4.35 2.17
C PHE A 122 -3.61 -3.81 1.83
N LEU A 123 -4.56 -4.70 1.58
CA LEU A 123 -5.96 -4.37 1.40
C LEU A 123 -6.64 -4.30 2.77
N ALA A 124 -7.41 -3.25 3.01
CA ALA A 124 -8.23 -3.08 4.21
C ALA A 124 -9.61 -2.51 3.85
N GLU A 125 -10.64 -2.91 4.59
CA GLU A 125 -12.02 -2.44 4.40
C GLU A 125 -12.29 -1.19 5.26
N ALA A 126 -12.81 -0.12 4.65
CA ALA A 126 -13.10 1.13 5.36
C ALA A 126 -14.27 1.01 6.36
N GLY A 127 -15.11 -0.01 6.24
CA GLY A 127 -16.24 -0.22 7.15
C GLY A 127 -15.86 -0.47 8.61
N THR A 128 -14.58 -0.66 8.92
CA THR A 128 -14.05 -0.85 10.29
C THR A 128 -13.21 0.33 10.78
N LEU A 129 -13.19 1.45 10.05
CA LEU A 129 -12.54 2.68 10.51
C LEU A 129 -13.19 3.22 11.79
N ALA A 130 -12.35 3.81 12.66
CA ALA A 130 -12.81 4.55 13.84
C ALA A 130 -13.16 6.02 13.51
N THR A 131 -12.58 6.53 12.43
CA THR A 131 -12.74 7.89 11.93
C THR A 131 -13.85 7.98 10.89
N ASP A 132 -14.38 9.18 10.65
CA ASP A 132 -15.28 9.43 9.52
C ASP A 132 -14.48 9.26 8.20
N PRO A 133 -14.90 8.35 7.30
CA PRO A 133 -14.20 8.12 6.04
C PRO A 133 -14.11 9.34 5.11
N GLU A 134 -14.96 10.35 5.30
CA GLU A 134 -14.96 11.58 4.50
C GLU A 134 -14.17 12.72 5.16
N ASP A 135 -13.71 12.57 6.40
CA ASP A 135 -12.94 13.57 7.11
C ASP A 135 -11.43 13.35 6.94
N PHE A 136 -10.77 14.23 6.20
CA PHE A 136 -9.33 14.27 5.98
C PHE A 136 -8.63 15.43 6.68
N ALA A 137 -9.30 16.11 7.63
CA ALA A 137 -8.72 17.26 8.31
C ALA A 137 -7.45 16.92 9.12
N GLY A 138 -7.27 15.66 9.52
CA GLY A 138 -6.08 15.17 10.20
C GLY A 138 -4.94 14.74 9.28
N ALA A 139 -5.09 14.85 7.96
CA ALA A 139 -4.07 14.45 6.99
C ALA A 139 -2.87 15.42 7.00
N SER A 140 -1.66 14.88 6.77
CA SER A 140 -0.48 15.70 6.51
C SER A 140 -0.52 16.31 5.09
N ASP A 141 0.46 17.19 4.80
CA ASP A 141 0.58 17.82 3.47
C ASP A 141 1.28 16.92 2.42
N GLU A 142 1.59 15.65 2.74
CA GLU A 142 2.29 14.75 1.81
C GLU A 142 1.43 14.33 0.63
N LEU A 143 0.13 14.09 0.88
CA LEU A 143 -0.86 13.79 -0.13
C LEU A 143 -1.89 14.92 -0.21
N SER A 144 -2.07 15.46 -1.40
CA SER A 144 -3.16 16.38 -1.71
C SER A 144 -4.30 15.64 -2.43
N HIS A 145 -5.44 16.30 -2.62
CA HIS A 145 -6.58 15.75 -3.35
C HIS A 145 -7.00 14.34 -2.89
N LEU A 146 -6.98 14.11 -1.56
CA LEU A 146 -7.50 12.87 -0.98
C LEU A 146 -8.97 12.71 -1.30
N HIS A 147 -9.33 11.59 -1.91
CA HIS A 147 -10.74 11.29 -2.22
C HIS A 147 -10.97 9.80 -2.47
N TRP A 148 -12.23 9.42 -2.30
CA TRP A 148 -12.70 8.09 -2.66
C TRP A 148 -13.06 8.06 -4.13
N ILE A 149 -12.36 7.22 -4.90
CA ILE A 149 -12.59 7.09 -6.34
C ILE A 149 -13.02 5.67 -6.70
N GLY A 150 -13.98 5.54 -7.60
CA GLY A 150 -14.40 4.24 -8.12
C GLY A 150 -13.26 3.52 -8.83
N LEU A 151 -13.20 2.19 -8.71
CA LEU A 151 -12.11 1.39 -9.31
C LEU A 151 -11.97 1.61 -10.83
N PRO A 152 -13.05 1.74 -11.63
CA PRO A 152 -12.91 2.07 -13.06
C PRO A 152 -12.31 3.45 -13.31
N GLU A 153 -12.76 4.46 -12.55
CA GLU A 153 -12.31 5.85 -12.70
C GLU A 153 -10.86 6.03 -12.22
N ALA A 154 -10.44 5.29 -11.18
CA ALA A 154 -9.08 5.33 -10.66
C ALA A 154 -8.04 5.03 -11.74
N ARG A 155 -8.36 4.18 -12.70
CA ARG A 155 -7.46 3.80 -13.81
C ARG A 155 -7.24 4.92 -14.84
N ALA A 156 -8.06 5.97 -14.82
CA ALA A 156 -7.90 7.15 -15.69
C ALA A 156 -6.99 8.22 -15.06
N LEU A 157 -6.59 8.08 -13.81
CA LEU A 157 -5.66 8.99 -13.14
C LEU A 157 -4.23 8.82 -13.66
N ASP A 158 -3.40 9.83 -13.42
CA ASP A 158 -1.96 9.75 -13.70
C ASP A 158 -1.27 8.88 -12.62
N LEU A 159 -1.13 7.59 -12.90
CA LEU A 159 -0.67 6.56 -11.98
C LEU A 159 0.76 6.12 -12.23
N PRO A 160 1.51 5.71 -11.20
CA PRO A 160 2.66 4.86 -11.39
C PRO A 160 2.23 3.48 -11.92
N PHE A 161 3.05 2.86 -12.78
CA PHE A 161 2.76 1.54 -13.35
C PHE A 161 2.39 0.48 -12.27
N VAL A 162 3.11 0.46 -11.15
CA VAL A 162 2.82 -0.49 -10.06
C VAL A 162 1.43 -0.26 -9.47
N THR A 163 0.98 0.98 -9.37
CA THR A 163 -0.36 1.31 -8.86
C THR A 163 -1.47 0.80 -9.80
N GLU A 164 -1.27 0.88 -11.12
CA GLU A 164 -2.19 0.29 -12.10
C GLU A 164 -2.32 -1.22 -11.93
N VAL A 165 -1.19 -1.93 -11.72
CA VAL A 165 -1.19 -3.38 -11.51
C VAL A 165 -1.88 -3.74 -10.19
N VAL A 166 -1.64 -2.99 -9.12
CA VAL A 166 -2.32 -3.18 -7.82
C VAL A 166 -3.82 -2.95 -7.96
N LEU A 167 -4.25 -1.90 -8.67
CA LEU A 167 -5.69 -1.65 -8.94
C LEU A 167 -6.35 -2.80 -9.70
N ALA A 168 -5.63 -3.43 -10.65
CA ALA A 168 -6.15 -4.60 -11.34
C ALA A 168 -6.36 -5.79 -10.39
N GLU A 169 -5.40 -6.04 -9.47
CA GLU A 169 -5.53 -7.09 -8.45
C GLU A 169 -6.69 -6.78 -7.49
N VAL A 170 -6.81 -5.53 -7.03
CA VAL A 170 -7.94 -5.09 -6.17
C VAL A 170 -9.27 -5.28 -6.89
N THR A 171 -9.36 -4.92 -8.17
CA THR A 171 -10.58 -5.12 -8.97
C THR A 171 -10.97 -6.59 -9.04
N ASN A 172 -10.01 -7.49 -9.27
CA ASN A 172 -10.23 -8.94 -9.24
C ASN A 172 -10.78 -9.41 -7.88
N LEU A 173 -10.15 -8.97 -6.78
CA LEU A 173 -10.56 -9.34 -5.43
C LEU A 173 -11.95 -8.80 -5.07
N MET A 174 -12.26 -7.56 -5.47
CA MET A 174 -13.58 -6.96 -5.23
C MET A 174 -14.71 -7.63 -6.03
N ALA A 175 -14.38 -8.22 -7.18
CA ALA A 175 -15.29 -9.04 -7.98
C ALA A 175 -15.46 -10.50 -7.46
N GLY A 176 -14.84 -10.85 -6.32
CA GLY A 176 -14.88 -12.20 -5.76
C GLY A 176 -13.85 -13.16 -6.34
N GLY A 177 -12.85 -12.64 -7.05
CA GLY A 177 -11.74 -13.43 -7.58
C GLY A 177 -10.84 -14.03 -6.49
N THR A 178 -10.13 -15.09 -6.84
CA THR A 178 -9.20 -15.78 -5.94
C THR A 178 -7.77 -15.26 -6.10
N GLN A 179 -7.00 -15.37 -5.02
CA GLN A 179 -5.58 -15.03 -4.99
C GLN A 179 -4.80 -16.20 -4.38
N PRO A 180 -4.38 -17.18 -5.19
CA PRO A 180 -3.68 -18.38 -4.69
C PRO A 180 -2.28 -18.08 -4.15
N GLY A 181 -1.73 -16.90 -4.44
CA GLY A 181 -0.46 -16.39 -3.92
C GLY A 181 -0.34 -14.90 -4.20
N VAL A 182 0.52 -14.21 -3.46
CA VAL A 182 0.72 -12.76 -3.59
C VAL A 182 1.57 -12.47 -4.82
N PRO A 183 1.08 -11.71 -5.81
CA PRO A 183 1.89 -11.28 -6.94
C PRO A 183 3.08 -10.43 -6.48
N PHE A 184 4.25 -10.73 -7.02
CA PHE A 184 5.49 -10.03 -6.71
C PHE A 184 6.20 -9.57 -7.98
N PHE A 185 6.30 -8.25 -8.15
CA PHE A 185 7.08 -7.62 -9.20
C PHE A 185 8.46 -7.26 -8.66
N ASP A 186 9.44 -8.11 -8.96
CA ASP A 186 10.79 -8.05 -8.40
C ASP A 186 11.77 -7.35 -9.36
N ASN A 187 12.17 -6.14 -9.01
CA ASN A 187 13.20 -5.35 -9.71
C ASN A 187 14.50 -5.25 -8.91
N SER A 188 14.79 -6.17 -7.98
CA SER A 188 16.03 -6.18 -7.22
C SER A 188 17.25 -6.48 -8.11
N GLY A 189 17.07 -7.37 -9.08
CA GLY A 189 18.07 -7.78 -10.05
C GLY A 189 18.16 -6.90 -11.30
N PRO A 190 19.07 -7.24 -12.24
CA PRO A 190 19.21 -6.53 -13.51
C PRO A 190 18.02 -6.76 -14.47
N VAL A 191 17.34 -7.87 -14.34
CA VAL A 191 16.16 -8.24 -15.15
C VAL A 191 14.94 -8.30 -14.23
N PRO A 192 13.88 -7.54 -14.52
CA PRO A 192 12.62 -7.63 -13.79
C PRO A 192 12.02 -9.04 -13.89
N THR A 193 11.49 -9.54 -12.77
CA THR A 193 10.75 -10.80 -12.73
C THR A 193 9.37 -10.60 -12.12
N PHE A 194 8.43 -11.42 -12.54
CA PHE A 194 7.09 -11.45 -11.98
C PHE A 194 6.78 -12.88 -11.52
N ARG A 195 6.51 -13.03 -10.22
CA ARG A 195 6.25 -14.35 -9.61
C ARG A 195 5.15 -14.24 -8.54
N ARG A 196 4.74 -15.35 -7.97
CA ARG A 196 3.81 -15.40 -6.85
C ARG A 196 4.51 -15.91 -5.59
N ILE A 197 4.20 -15.30 -4.45
CA ILE A 197 4.58 -15.75 -3.12
C ILE A 197 3.43 -16.61 -2.61
N THR A 198 3.68 -17.89 -2.37
CA THR A 198 2.69 -18.88 -1.90
C THR A 198 2.87 -19.19 -0.42
#